data_03ef4417f359d383f08fb3e93d950ffe
#
_entry.id   03ef4417f359d383f08fb3e93d950ffe
#
_cell.length_a   1.000
_cell.length_b   1.000
_cell.length_c   1.000
_cell.angle_alpha   90.00
_cell.angle_beta   90.00
_cell.angle_gamma   90.00
#
_symmetry.space_group_name_H-M   'P 1'
#
loop_
_entity.id
_entity.type
_entity.pdbx_description
1 polymer ?
#
loop_
_entity_poly.entity_id
_entity_poly.type
_entity_poly.pdbx_seq_one_letter_code
_entity_poly.pdbx_strand_id
1 'polypeptide(L)'
;MNIDALFGNKERITLGFFGGSITEGAGASENQFCYCQRVTQLLQQRYPETVFETVNASIGGTGSSLGAFRLKEDLLVHQPDFVFVEYAVNDFDTEKELCQRSMEGIVRQILNYRASCPIVFIYTLSDEMAKKYYDKGLIPQSIQYHQEVADYYHIPSINAGKPLYDTYTSQQLSVTEFLPDRVHPNDRGHEHYAQSILQVLPSMSFEIKYPKSPMQNNCLETGVMVPAKNYLASGWEYHPQSMFGRYPEYISSSQPGAKLTVPFHGSIIGIYHTIQKDSGMFSYSIDGKESTIFNSWDQYALQFDRACYFIPASDLDEDADHVLTIEVLEQKDEQSTGNMIRIGAFLMLE
;
A
#
# COMPACT_ATOMS: atom_id res chain seq x y z
N MET A 1 -19.48 16.10 -10.77
CA MET A 1 -20.47 15.00 -10.70
C MET A 1 -20.50 14.51 -9.26
N ASN A 2 -21.67 14.24 -8.67
CA ASN A 2 -21.80 13.66 -7.33
C ASN A 2 -22.10 12.16 -7.41
N ILE A 3 -22.13 11.46 -6.27
CA ILE A 3 -22.35 10.00 -6.26
C ILE A 3 -23.76 9.58 -6.71
N ASP A 4 -24.78 10.43 -6.53
CA ASP A 4 -26.13 10.12 -7.02
C ASP A 4 -26.15 10.03 -8.56
N ALA A 5 -25.40 10.91 -9.23
CA ALA A 5 -25.22 10.85 -10.68
C ALA A 5 -24.29 9.70 -11.14
N LEU A 6 -23.35 9.28 -10.30
CA LEU A 6 -22.43 8.18 -10.59
C LEU A 6 -23.10 6.82 -10.42
N PHE A 7 -23.90 6.64 -9.39
CA PHE A 7 -24.43 5.33 -8.98
C PHE A 7 -25.90 5.13 -9.35
N GLY A 8 -26.74 6.18 -9.23
CA GLY A 8 -28.19 6.06 -9.31
C GLY A 8 -28.77 5.57 -10.64
N ASN A 9 -27.98 5.55 -11.72
CA ASN A 9 -28.42 5.12 -13.04
C ASN A 9 -27.63 3.91 -13.59
N LYS A 10 -26.85 3.23 -12.74
CA LYS A 10 -26.05 2.07 -13.15
C LYS A 10 -26.61 0.79 -12.53
N GLU A 11 -26.69 -0.27 -13.34
CA GLU A 11 -27.11 -1.59 -12.86
C GLU A 11 -26.04 -2.22 -11.92
N ARG A 12 -24.76 -1.97 -12.19
CA ARG A 12 -23.63 -2.52 -11.43
C ARG A 12 -22.52 -1.50 -11.28
N ILE A 13 -21.88 -1.51 -10.11
CA ILE A 13 -20.71 -0.69 -9.76
C ILE A 13 -19.67 -1.57 -9.06
N THR A 14 -18.46 -1.58 -9.56
CA THR A 14 -17.30 -2.20 -8.90
C THR A 14 -16.58 -1.14 -8.07
N LEU A 15 -16.60 -1.30 -6.74
CA LEU A 15 -15.87 -0.46 -5.79
C LEU A 15 -14.51 -1.06 -5.53
N GLY A 16 -13.43 -0.35 -5.88
CA GLY A 16 -12.07 -0.71 -5.57
C GLY A 16 -11.64 -0.09 -4.23
N PHE A 17 -11.10 -0.91 -3.32
CA PHE A 17 -10.43 -0.45 -2.11
C PHE A 17 -8.97 -0.84 -2.17
N PHE A 18 -8.08 0.15 -1.99
CA PHE A 18 -6.65 -0.01 -2.17
C PHE A 18 -5.89 0.68 -1.04
N GLY A 19 -5.22 -0.12 -0.21
CA GLY A 19 -4.61 0.42 1.01
C GLY A 19 -3.76 -0.60 1.76
N GLY A 20 -3.54 -0.29 3.04
CA GLY A 20 -2.81 -1.12 3.99
C GLY A 20 -3.72 -2.06 4.80
N SER A 21 -3.25 -2.47 5.98
CA SER A 21 -3.94 -3.43 6.87
C SER A 21 -5.32 -2.98 7.33
N ILE A 22 -5.52 -1.71 7.59
CA ILE A 22 -6.82 -1.16 8.01
C ILE A 22 -7.85 -1.35 6.90
N THR A 23 -7.47 -1.09 5.66
CA THR A 23 -8.33 -1.27 4.49
C THR A 23 -8.50 -2.75 4.13
N GLU A 24 -7.47 -3.58 4.36
CA GLU A 24 -7.58 -5.04 4.23
C GLU A 24 -8.65 -5.61 5.17
N GLY A 25 -8.86 -4.96 6.33
CA GLY A 25 -9.86 -5.36 7.33
C GLY A 25 -9.25 -5.92 8.62
N ALA A 26 -7.95 -5.70 8.86
CA ALA A 26 -7.30 -6.14 10.09
C ALA A 26 -8.03 -5.59 11.33
N GLY A 27 -8.25 -6.47 12.32
CA GLY A 27 -8.96 -6.17 13.57
C GLY A 27 -10.48 -6.37 13.49
N ALA A 28 -11.10 -6.48 12.31
CA ALA A 28 -12.48 -6.90 12.18
C ALA A 28 -12.64 -8.38 12.57
N SER A 29 -13.72 -8.69 13.30
CA SER A 29 -13.99 -10.08 13.71
C SER A 29 -14.34 -11.00 12.54
N GLU A 30 -14.95 -10.43 11.49
CA GLU A 30 -15.27 -11.08 10.22
C GLU A 30 -15.13 -10.07 9.07
N ASN A 31 -14.87 -10.56 7.87
CA ASN A 31 -14.68 -9.69 6.69
C ASN A 31 -15.88 -8.73 6.46
N GLN A 32 -17.10 -9.17 6.71
CA GLN A 32 -18.30 -8.33 6.56
C GLN A 32 -18.33 -7.11 7.50
N PHE A 33 -17.55 -7.10 8.56
CA PHE A 33 -17.45 -6.00 9.53
C PHE A 33 -16.31 -5.02 9.23
N CYS A 34 -15.44 -5.30 8.25
CA CYS A 34 -14.46 -4.30 7.83
C CYS A 34 -15.15 -3.08 7.20
N TYR A 35 -14.53 -1.92 7.31
CA TYR A 35 -15.14 -0.68 6.84
C TYR A 35 -15.47 -0.69 5.33
N CYS A 36 -14.67 -1.38 4.53
CA CYS A 36 -14.90 -1.49 3.09
C CYS A 36 -16.24 -2.18 2.78
N GLN A 37 -16.49 -3.32 3.44
CA GLN A 37 -17.75 -4.06 3.27
C GLN A 37 -18.93 -3.27 3.84
N ARG A 38 -18.75 -2.59 4.98
CA ARG A 38 -19.79 -1.72 5.56
C ARG A 38 -20.12 -0.53 4.66
N VAL A 39 -19.12 0.12 4.05
CA VAL A 39 -19.35 1.18 3.05
C VAL A 39 -20.16 0.63 1.89
N THR A 40 -19.80 -0.54 1.37
CA THR A 40 -20.55 -1.20 0.28
C THR A 40 -22.00 -1.51 0.67
N GLN A 41 -22.22 -2.08 1.87
CA GLN A 41 -23.56 -2.38 2.39
C GLN A 41 -24.42 -1.11 2.56
N LEU A 42 -23.84 -0.03 3.06
CA LEU A 42 -24.54 1.25 3.23
C LEU A 42 -24.88 1.91 1.88
N LEU A 43 -23.97 1.80 0.89
CA LEU A 43 -24.25 2.24 -0.48
C LEU A 43 -25.34 1.38 -1.12
N GLN A 44 -25.33 0.05 -0.93
CA GLN A 44 -26.40 -0.84 -1.41
C GLN A 44 -27.77 -0.49 -0.82
N GLN A 45 -27.83 -0.09 0.46
CA GLN A 45 -29.07 0.37 1.10
C GLN A 45 -29.55 1.70 0.51
N ARG A 46 -28.62 2.61 0.18
CA ARG A 46 -28.93 3.92 -0.40
C ARG A 46 -29.38 3.84 -1.87
N TYR A 47 -28.79 2.88 -2.63
CA TYR A 47 -29.08 2.67 -4.05
C TYR A 47 -29.53 1.22 -4.28
N PRO A 48 -30.76 0.86 -3.90
CA PRO A 48 -31.21 -0.54 -3.90
C PRO A 48 -31.28 -1.17 -5.29
N GLU A 49 -31.42 -0.35 -6.35
CA GLU A 49 -31.49 -0.82 -7.75
C GLU A 49 -30.09 -1.05 -8.38
N THR A 50 -29.01 -0.60 -7.72
CA THR A 50 -27.64 -0.76 -8.18
C THR A 50 -26.96 -1.91 -7.43
N VAL A 51 -26.36 -2.86 -8.13
CA VAL A 51 -25.55 -3.92 -7.51
C VAL A 51 -24.13 -3.42 -7.27
N PHE A 52 -23.69 -3.40 -6.02
CA PHE A 52 -22.32 -3.04 -5.67
C PHE A 52 -21.45 -4.27 -5.45
N GLU A 53 -20.32 -4.34 -6.14
CA GLU A 53 -19.28 -5.34 -5.95
C GLU A 53 -18.05 -4.70 -5.29
N THR A 54 -17.48 -5.38 -4.28
CA THR A 54 -16.28 -4.91 -3.59
C THR A 54 -15.07 -5.70 -4.08
N VAL A 55 -14.08 -4.98 -4.59
CA VAL A 55 -12.72 -5.48 -4.81
C VAL A 55 -11.83 -4.84 -3.76
N ASN A 56 -11.42 -5.61 -2.77
CA ASN A 56 -10.47 -5.16 -1.76
C ASN A 56 -9.07 -5.71 -2.10
N ALA A 57 -8.25 -4.88 -2.73
CA ALA A 57 -6.89 -5.19 -3.15
C ALA A 57 -5.84 -4.65 -2.17
N SER A 58 -6.20 -4.55 -0.88
CA SER A 58 -5.31 -4.04 0.17
C SER A 58 -4.37 -5.11 0.72
N ILE A 59 -3.18 -4.70 1.15
CA ILE A 59 -2.17 -5.59 1.74
C ILE A 59 -1.63 -4.99 3.04
N GLY A 60 -1.80 -5.71 4.13
CA GLY A 60 -1.33 -5.30 5.45
C GLY A 60 0.17 -5.06 5.53
N GLY A 61 0.58 -4.05 6.30
CA GLY A 61 1.98 -3.70 6.51
C GLY A 61 2.67 -3.05 5.32
N THR A 62 1.90 -2.58 4.31
CA THR A 62 2.48 -1.98 3.10
C THR A 62 2.00 -0.55 2.89
N GLY A 63 2.89 0.34 2.46
CA GLY A 63 2.62 1.73 2.14
C GLY A 63 2.31 1.96 0.66
N SER A 64 2.07 3.24 0.32
CA SER A 64 1.81 3.66 -1.05
C SER A 64 2.95 3.31 -2.02
N SER A 65 4.18 3.23 -1.53
CA SER A 65 5.35 2.88 -2.34
C SER A 65 5.20 1.50 -2.99
N LEU A 66 4.82 0.45 -2.21
CA LEU A 66 4.48 -0.83 -2.82
C LEU A 66 3.19 -0.73 -3.64
N GLY A 67 2.22 0.05 -3.15
CA GLY A 67 0.95 0.27 -3.84
C GLY A 67 1.13 0.68 -5.30
N ALA A 68 2.02 1.63 -5.58
CA ALA A 68 2.28 2.12 -6.93
C ALA A 68 2.80 1.02 -7.89
N PHE A 69 3.51 0.00 -7.40
CA PHE A 69 4.02 -1.08 -8.24
C PHE A 69 3.03 -2.23 -8.46
N ARG A 70 2.03 -2.42 -7.57
CA ARG A 70 1.09 -3.55 -7.62
C ARG A 70 -0.32 -3.19 -8.10
N LEU A 71 -0.62 -1.89 -8.26
CA LEU A 71 -1.98 -1.40 -8.54
C LEU A 71 -2.61 -2.04 -9.78
N LYS A 72 -1.83 -2.15 -10.86
CA LYS A 72 -2.29 -2.69 -12.14
C LYS A 72 -2.76 -4.14 -12.00
N GLU A 73 -1.93 -4.97 -11.36
CA GLU A 73 -2.17 -6.40 -11.23
C GLU A 73 -3.21 -6.73 -10.15
N ASP A 74 -3.25 -5.97 -9.05
CA ASP A 74 -4.09 -6.28 -7.91
C ASP A 74 -5.48 -5.62 -7.99
N LEU A 75 -5.59 -4.43 -8.58
CA LEU A 75 -6.83 -3.68 -8.60
C LEU A 75 -7.36 -3.40 -10.02
N LEU A 76 -6.54 -2.84 -10.92
CA LEU A 76 -7.06 -2.36 -12.21
C LEU A 76 -7.52 -3.49 -13.13
N VAL A 77 -6.96 -4.69 -12.99
CA VAL A 77 -7.40 -5.91 -13.69
C VAL A 77 -8.89 -6.21 -13.41
N HIS A 78 -9.44 -5.80 -12.28
CA HIS A 78 -10.84 -5.97 -11.89
C HIS A 78 -11.76 -4.85 -12.40
N GLN A 79 -11.24 -3.90 -13.16
CA GLN A 79 -11.98 -2.82 -13.80
C GLN A 79 -12.87 -2.00 -12.84
N PRO A 80 -12.31 -1.42 -11.76
CA PRO A 80 -13.10 -0.69 -10.78
C PRO A 80 -13.78 0.54 -11.40
N ASP A 81 -15.03 0.79 -11.00
CA ASP A 81 -15.80 1.99 -11.38
C ASP A 81 -15.56 3.18 -10.48
N PHE A 82 -15.10 2.91 -9.25
CA PHE A 82 -14.83 3.89 -8.21
C PHE A 82 -13.73 3.36 -7.30
N VAL A 83 -12.74 4.19 -6.94
CA VAL A 83 -11.58 3.76 -6.15
C VAL A 83 -11.43 4.57 -4.87
N PHE A 84 -11.35 3.85 -3.74
CA PHE A 84 -10.91 4.38 -2.44
C PHE A 84 -9.44 4.03 -2.23
N VAL A 85 -8.61 5.03 -1.88
CA VAL A 85 -7.18 4.85 -1.62
C VAL A 85 -6.87 5.28 -0.18
N GLU A 86 -6.24 4.39 0.61
CA GLU A 86 -5.91 4.63 2.02
C GLU A 86 -4.51 4.10 2.36
N TYR A 87 -3.55 5.00 2.59
CA TYR A 87 -2.18 4.66 2.97
C TYR A 87 -1.59 5.56 4.07
N ALA A 88 -2.34 6.56 4.56
CA ALA A 88 -1.77 7.59 5.44
C ALA A 88 -1.16 7.05 6.73
N VAL A 89 -1.70 5.94 7.29
CA VAL A 89 -1.14 5.28 8.47
C VAL A 89 0.16 4.55 8.14
N ASN A 90 0.20 3.85 7.01
CA ASN A 90 1.39 3.10 6.58
C ASN A 90 2.52 4.00 6.09
N ASP A 91 2.19 5.18 5.53
CA ASP A 91 3.15 6.17 5.05
C ASP A 91 3.63 7.14 6.13
N PHE A 92 3.30 6.89 7.40
CA PHE A 92 3.53 7.79 8.52
C PHE A 92 4.99 8.28 8.65
N ASP A 93 5.96 7.39 8.41
CA ASP A 93 7.38 7.69 8.45
C ASP A 93 8.03 7.70 7.06
N THR A 94 7.22 7.66 5.98
CA THR A 94 7.74 7.72 4.61
C THR A 94 8.17 9.15 4.28
N GLU A 95 9.35 9.28 3.67
CA GLU A 95 9.86 10.57 3.22
C GLU A 95 8.90 11.22 2.22
N LYS A 96 8.77 12.56 2.31
CA LYS A 96 7.78 13.35 1.55
C LYS A 96 7.81 13.04 0.06
N GLU A 97 8.99 13.07 -0.53
CA GLU A 97 9.15 12.91 -1.98
C GLU A 97 8.70 11.52 -2.43
N LEU A 98 9.17 10.46 -1.79
CA LEU A 98 8.78 9.09 -2.11
C LEU A 98 7.27 8.86 -1.89
N CYS A 99 6.72 9.40 -0.79
CA CYS A 99 5.29 9.33 -0.50
C CYS A 99 4.45 9.98 -1.61
N GLN A 100 4.83 11.19 -2.05
CA GLN A 100 4.11 11.92 -3.10
C GLN A 100 4.27 11.26 -4.48
N ARG A 101 5.48 10.84 -4.86
CA ARG A 101 5.73 10.10 -6.10
C ARG A 101 4.89 8.83 -6.18
N SER A 102 4.74 8.13 -5.05
CA SER A 102 3.98 6.90 -4.94
C SER A 102 2.48 7.14 -5.06
N MET A 103 1.94 8.06 -4.27
CA MET A 103 0.51 8.42 -4.31
C MET A 103 0.11 8.99 -5.66
N GLU A 104 0.95 9.83 -6.25
CA GLU A 104 0.75 10.36 -7.60
C GLU A 104 0.78 9.24 -8.64
N GLY A 105 1.73 8.30 -8.53
CA GLY A 105 1.81 7.13 -9.40
C GLY A 105 0.52 6.30 -9.38
N ILE A 106 -0.05 6.06 -8.19
CA ILE A 106 -1.35 5.40 -8.04
C ILE A 106 -2.46 6.17 -8.77
N VAL A 107 -2.55 7.49 -8.54
CA VAL A 107 -3.55 8.34 -9.18
C VAL A 107 -3.44 8.29 -10.70
N ARG A 108 -2.23 8.48 -11.23
CA ARG A 108 -2.01 8.54 -12.68
C ARG A 108 -2.27 7.19 -13.34
N GLN A 109 -1.90 6.07 -12.73
CA GLN A 109 -2.25 4.74 -13.22
C GLN A 109 -3.77 4.54 -13.29
N ILE A 110 -4.55 4.96 -12.27
CA ILE A 110 -6.01 4.88 -12.29
C ILE A 110 -6.58 5.76 -13.42
N LEU A 111 -6.07 6.99 -13.59
CA LEU A 111 -6.54 7.90 -14.62
C LEU A 111 -6.08 7.51 -16.03
N ASN A 112 -4.92 6.87 -16.19
CA ASN A 112 -4.49 6.25 -17.44
C ASN A 112 -5.38 5.06 -17.81
N TYR A 113 -5.76 4.24 -16.82
CA TYR A 113 -6.72 3.17 -17.01
C TYR A 113 -8.09 3.72 -17.46
N ARG A 114 -8.60 4.73 -16.76
CA ARG A 114 -9.86 5.40 -17.10
C ARG A 114 -9.85 6.85 -16.58
N ALA A 115 -9.71 7.81 -17.48
CA ALA A 115 -9.56 9.23 -17.17
C ALA A 115 -10.72 9.85 -16.34
N SER A 116 -11.89 9.19 -16.35
CA SER A 116 -13.07 9.62 -15.57
C SER A 116 -13.32 8.75 -14.33
N CYS A 117 -12.40 7.86 -13.95
CA CYS A 117 -12.56 7.02 -12.76
C CYS A 117 -12.54 7.89 -11.50
N PRO A 118 -13.63 7.95 -10.73
CA PRO A 118 -13.63 8.69 -9.47
C PRO A 118 -12.69 8.03 -8.45
N ILE A 119 -11.90 8.88 -7.80
CA ILE A 119 -10.95 8.49 -6.75
C ILE A 119 -11.31 9.28 -5.49
N VAL A 120 -11.24 8.64 -4.34
CA VAL A 120 -11.33 9.28 -3.01
C VAL A 120 -10.17 8.82 -2.16
N PHE A 121 -9.45 9.77 -1.57
CA PHE A 121 -8.47 9.44 -0.54
C PHE A 121 -9.17 9.33 0.81
N ILE A 122 -8.89 8.26 1.53
CA ILE A 122 -9.37 8.02 2.89
C ILE A 122 -8.18 8.15 3.85
N TYR A 123 -8.38 8.90 4.93
CA TYR A 123 -7.37 9.03 6.00
C TYR A 123 -7.92 8.38 7.26
N THR A 124 -7.27 7.32 7.68
CA THR A 124 -7.55 6.61 8.92
C THR A 124 -6.60 7.07 10.04
N LEU A 125 -6.57 6.40 11.18
CA LEU A 125 -5.87 6.85 12.38
C LEU A 125 -5.10 5.70 13.03
N SER A 126 -3.89 6.00 13.54
CA SER A 126 -3.24 5.23 14.59
C SER A 126 -3.10 6.07 15.86
N ASP A 127 -2.96 5.41 17.03
CA ASP A 127 -2.73 6.09 18.31
C ASP A 127 -1.47 6.98 18.29
N GLU A 128 -0.44 6.51 17.57
CA GLU A 128 0.79 7.27 17.40
C GLU A 128 0.56 8.57 16.62
N MET A 129 -0.18 8.50 15.51
CA MET A 129 -0.57 9.69 14.75
C MET A 129 -1.38 10.66 15.60
N ALA A 130 -2.33 10.15 16.41
CA ALA A 130 -3.13 10.96 17.30
C ALA A 130 -2.24 11.72 18.29
N LYS A 131 -1.36 11.04 19.01
CA LYS A 131 -0.45 11.60 20.01
C LYS A 131 0.55 12.58 19.43
N LYS A 132 1.14 12.24 18.29
CA LYS A 132 2.19 13.07 17.68
C LYS A 132 1.63 14.36 17.07
N TYR A 133 0.38 14.32 16.59
CA TYR A 133 -0.23 15.42 15.83
C TYR A 133 -1.55 15.93 16.41
N TYR A 134 -2.63 15.12 16.48
CA TYR A 134 -3.96 15.60 16.85
C TYR A 134 -4.03 16.14 18.28
N ASP A 135 -3.31 15.56 19.25
CA ASP A 135 -3.20 16.08 20.62
C ASP A 135 -2.58 17.48 20.68
N LYS A 136 -1.86 17.87 19.63
CA LYS A 136 -1.23 19.18 19.47
C LYS A 136 -2.00 20.11 18.51
N GLY A 137 -3.17 19.69 18.04
CA GLY A 137 -3.93 20.44 17.04
C GLY A 137 -3.30 20.47 15.64
N LEU A 138 -2.40 19.53 15.34
CA LEU A 138 -1.68 19.44 14.07
C LEU A 138 -2.30 18.34 13.18
N ILE A 139 -2.04 18.43 11.88
CA ILE A 139 -2.40 17.39 10.91
C ILE A 139 -1.19 16.47 10.70
N PRO A 140 -1.35 15.13 10.68
CA PRO A 140 -0.27 14.19 10.38
C PRO A 140 0.42 14.51 9.05
N GLN A 141 1.76 14.39 9.00
CA GLN A 141 2.54 14.73 7.81
C GLN A 141 2.18 13.88 6.59
N SER A 142 1.98 12.58 6.76
CA SER A 142 1.54 11.71 5.67
C SER A 142 0.19 12.16 5.08
N ILE A 143 -0.77 12.58 5.91
CA ILE A 143 -2.04 13.15 5.44
C ILE A 143 -1.79 14.44 4.63
N GLN A 144 -0.86 15.31 5.09
CA GLN A 144 -0.53 16.53 4.35
C GLN A 144 0.08 16.21 2.99
N TYR A 145 1.00 15.23 2.92
CA TYR A 145 1.64 14.81 1.67
C TYR A 145 0.64 14.23 0.67
N HIS A 146 -0.27 13.38 1.14
CA HIS A 146 -1.36 12.85 0.32
C HIS A 146 -2.31 13.96 -0.12
N GLN A 147 -2.63 14.92 0.76
CA GLN A 147 -3.52 16.04 0.44
C GLN A 147 -2.93 16.96 -0.63
N GLU A 148 -1.62 17.21 -0.63
CA GLU A 148 -0.96 17.96 -1.70
C GLU A 148 -1.15 17.29 -3.08
N VAL A 149 -1.09 15.95 -3.14
CA VAL A 149 -1.40 15.20 -4.37
C VAL A 149 -2.89 15.30 -4.71
N ALA A 150 -3.77 15.12 -3.72
CA ALA A 150 -5.21 15.23 -3.90
C ALA A 150 -5.63 16.60 -4.45
N ASP A 151 -5.06 17.67 -3.91
CA ASP A 151 -5.34 19.05 -4.34
C ASP A 151 -4.88 19.30 -5.78
N TYR A 152 -3.71 18.79 -6.17
CA TYR A 152 -3.18 18.94 -7.53
C TYR A 152 -4.09 18.29 -8.59
N TYR A 153 -4.64 17.10 -8.28
CA TYR A 153 -5.53 16.35 -9.16
C TYR A 153 -7.02 16.65 -8.94
N HIS A 154 -7.37 17.51 -7.99
CA HIS A 154 -8.74 17.80 -7.53
C HIS A 154 -9.47 16.52 -7.08
N ILE A 155 -8.75 15.64 -6.40
CA ILE A 155 -9.29 14.43 -5.82
C ILE A 155 -9.90 14.76 -4.45
N PRO A 156 -11.18 14.44 -4.19
CA PRO A 156 -11.75 14.60 -2.87
C PRO A 156 -11.11 13.63 -1.86
N SER A 157 -11.01 14.09 -0.61
CA SER A 157 -10.50 13.29 0.50
C SER A 157 -11.46 13.26 1.68
N ILE A 158 -11.46 12.18 2.45
CA ILE A 158 -12.27 12.00 3.66
C ILE A 158 -11.35 11.62 4.80
N ASN A 159 -11.24 12.49 5.80
CA ASN A 159 -10.56 12.15 7.03
C ASN A 159 -11.52 11.41 7.98
N ALA A 160 -11.54 10.08 7.90
CA ALA A 160 -12.35 9.23 8.77
C ALA A 160 -11.71 9.02 10.16
N GLY A 161 -10.39 9.24 10.28
CA GLY A 161 -9.66 9.10 11.53
C GLY A 161 -9.91 10.24 12.50
N LYS A 162 -10.06 11.48 12.02
CA LYS A 162 -10.27 12.63 12.90
C LYS A 162 -11.60 12.57 13.67
N PRO A 163 -12.75 12.21 13.07
CA PRO A 163 -13.99 11.99 13.82
C PRO A 163 -13.88 10.88 14.87
N LEU A 164 -13.12 9.81 14.60
CA LEU A 164 -12.86 8.76 15.59
C LEU A 164 -12.07 9.32 16.78
N TYR A 165 -11.00 10.10 16.51
CA TYR A 165 -10.24 10.79 17.55
C TYR A 165 -11.14 11.71 18.40
N ASP A 166 -11.97 12.55 17.78
CA ASP A 166 -12.88 13.44 18.48
C ASP A 166 -13.90 12.69 19.32
N THR A 167 -14.37 11.53 18.84
CA THR A 167 -15.31 10.69 19.57
C THR A 167 -14.72 10.17 20.88
N TYR A 168 -13.56 9.49 20.82
CA TYR A 168 -13.01 8.91 22.04
C TYR A 168 -12.45 9.98 23.01
N THR A 169 -11.90 11.10 22.51
CA THR A 169 -11.41 12.17 23.37
C THR A 169 -12.54 12.95 24.06
N SER A 170 -13.59 13.33 23.35
CA SER A 170 -14.73 14.05 23.93
C SER A 170 -15.54 13.21 24.93
N GLN A 171 -15.61 11.90 24.71
CA GLN A 171 -16.29 10.96 25.60
C GLN A 171 -15.37 10.40 26.70
N GLN A 172 -14.10 10.79 26.74
CA GLN A 172 -13.08 10.30 27.68
C GLN A 172 -12.90 8.77 27.65
N LEU A 173 -13.03 8.18 26.46
CA LEU A 173 -12.84 6.75 26.22
C LEU A 173 -11.37 6.45 25.90
N SER A 174 -10.94 5.22 26.17
CA SER A 174 -9.64 4.75 25.69
C SER A 174 -9.67 4.53 24.17
N VAL A 175 -8.60 4.90 23.48
CA VAL A 175 -8.42 4.57 22.06
C VAL A 175 -8.53 3.07 21.80
N THR A 176 -8.15 2.24 22.80
CA THR A 176 -8.20 0.77 22.70
C THR A 176 -9.62 0.19 22.65
N GLU A 177 -10.65 1.00 22.94
CA GLU A 177 -12.03 0.60 22.71
C GLU A 177 -12.41 0.53 21.22
N PHE A 178 -11.63 1.20 20.37
CA PHE A 178 -11.79 1.24 18.93
C PHE A 178 -10.60 0.59 18.19
N LEU A 179 -9.38 0.80 18.68
CA LEU A 179 -8.12 0.30 18.15
C LEU A 179 -7.41 -0.53 19.24
N PRO A 180 -7.76 -1.82 19.43
CA PRO A 180 -7.25 -2.63 20.56
C PRO A 180 -5.73 -2.71 20.65
N ASP A 181 -5.04 -2.80 19.52
CA ASP A 181 -3.58 -2.80 19.39
C ASP A 181 -3.00 -1.41 19.07
N ARG A 182 -3.84 -0.36 19.16
CA ARG A 182 -3.53 1.05 18.89
C ARG A 182 -3.35 1.41 17.41
N VAL A 183 -3.59 0.48 16.50
CA VAL A 183 -3.50 0.70 15.04
C VAL A 183 -4.75 0.17 14.34
N HIS A 184 -5.06 -1.11 14.55
CA HIS A 184 -6.12 -1.79 13.81
C HIS A 184 -7.47 -1.65 14.51
N PRO A 185 -8.51 -1.20 13.77
CA PRO A 185 -9.84 -1.04 14.31
C PRO A 185 -10.51 -2.40 14.55
N ASN A 186 -11.19 -2.53 15.71
CA ASN A 186 -12.18 -3.60 15.90
C ASN A 186 -13.48 -3.26 15.14
N ASP A 187 -14.50 -4.12 15.25
CA ASP A 187 -15.79 -3.91 14.57
C ASP A 187 -16.41 -2.53 14.82
N ARG A 188 -16.25 -1.99 16.04
CA ARG A 188 -16.74 -0.66 16.41
C ARG A 188 -15.94 0.46 15.71
N GLY A 189 -14.62 0.29 15.60
CA GLY A 189 -13.75 1.22 14.89
C GLY A 189 -14.01 1.21 13.39
N HIS A 190 -14.17 0.03 12.81
CA HIS A 190 -14.54 -0.13 11.39
C HIS A 190 -15.91 0.48 11.08
N GLU A 191 -16.89 0.27 11.94
CA GLU A 191 -18.22 0.91 11.82
C GLU A 191 -18.09 2.43 11.83
N HIS A 192 -17.30 2.98 12.75
CA HIS A 192 -17.09 4.41 12.86
C HIS A 192 -16.48 4.99 11.58
N TYR A 193 -15.49 4.31 10.98
CA TYR A 193 -14.90 4.72 9.70
C TYR A 193 -15.93 4.70 8.57
N ALA A 194 -16.71 3.63 8.45
CA ALA A 194 -17.74 3.52 7.42
C ALA A 194 -18.80 4.62 7.53
N GLN A 195 -19.28 4.90 8.73
CA GLN A 195 -20.26 5.98 8.98
C GLN A 195 -19.67 7.35 8.67
N SER A 196 -18.42 7.63 9.07
CA SER A 196 -17.72 8.88 8.76
C SER A 196 -17.58 9.08 7.24
N ILE A 197 -17.26 8.02 6.49
CA ILE A 197 -17.17 8.06 5.04
C ILE A 197 -18.54 8.38 4.43
N LEU A 198 -19.58 7.67 4.80
CA LEU A 198 -20.92 7.85 4.22
C LEU A 198 -21.60 9.16 4.62
N GLN A 199 -21.19 9.75 5.74
CA GLN A 199 -21.67 11.08 6.13
C GLN A 199 -21.20 12.17 5.15
N VAL A 200 -20.00 12.04 4.60
CA VAL A 200 -19.35 13.06 3.75
C VAL A 200 -19.49 12.76 2.26
N LEU A 201 -19.31 11.51 1.86
CA LEU A 201 -19.24 11.04 0.47
C LEU A 201 -20.42 11.55 -0.41
N PRO A 202 -21.70 11.57 0.05
CA PRO A 202 -22.81 12.02 -0.78
C PRO A 202 -22.77 13.51 -1.19
N SER A 203 -22.10 14.34 -0.40
CA SER A 203 -21.96 15.78 -0.66
C SER A 203 -20.76 16.12 -1.54
N MET A 204 -19.92 15.15 -1.87
CA MET A 204 -18.71 15.37 -2.64
C MET A 204 -18.98 15.57 -4.13
N SER A 205 -18.12 16.39 -4.75
CA SER A 205 -18.06 16.55 -6.20
C SER A 205 -16.80 15.85 -6.76
N PHE A 206 -16.98 15.14 -7.86
CA PHE A 206 -15.91 14.43 -8.56
C PHE A 206 -15.63 15.15 -9.88
N GLU A 207 -14.74 16.13 -9.82
CA GLU A 207 -14.25 16.90 -10.96
C GLU A 207 -12.74 16.73 -11.08
N ILE A 208 -12.32 15.47 -11.18
CA ILE A 208 -10.91 15.10 -11.22
C ILE A 208 -10.27 15.72 -12.46
N LYS A 209 -9.14 16.38 -12.27
CA LYS A 209 -8.29 16.87 -13.35
C LYS A 209 -7.19 15.85 -13.63
N TYR A 210 -6.92 15.67 -14.91
CA TYR A 210 -5.76 14.90 -15.34
C TYR A 210 -4.75 15.85 -16.02
N PRO A 211 -3.84 16.48 -15.25
CA PRO A 211 -2.82 17.35 -15.79
C PRO A 211 -1.87 16.59 -16.73
N LYS A 212 -1.40 17.28 -17.78
CA LYS A 212 -0.42 16.68 -18.72
C LYS A 212 0.91 16.37 -18.03
N SER A 213 1.37 17.28 -17.17
CA SER A 213 2.60 17.09 -16.40
C SER A 213 2.28 16.49 -15.04
N PRO A 214 3.11 15.59 -14.51
CA PRO A 214 3.00 15.15 -13.13
C PRO A 214 3.32 16.31 -12.17
N MET A 215 2.89 16.19 -10.91
CA MET A 215 3.25 17.09 -9.83
C MET A 215 4.70 16.88 -9.40
N GLN A 216 5.10 15.62 -9.34
CA GLN A 216 6.46 15.19 -9.01
C GLN A 216 7.19 14.69 -10.26
N ASN A 217 8.42 15.12 -10.45
CA ASN A 217 9.31 14.45 -11.40
C ASN A 217 9.46 12.98 -10.96
N ASN A 218 9.56 12.06 -11.91
CA ASN A 218 9.73 10.63 -11.63
C ASN A 218 8.60 10.02 -10.78
N CYS A 219 7.35 10.47 -10.96
CA CYS A 219 6.21 9.81 -10.31
C CYS A 219 6.14 8.33 -10.75
N LEU A 220 5.65 7.46 -9.86
CA LEU A 220 5.65 6.01 -10.11
C LEU A 220 4.48 5.55 -10.99
N GLU A 221 4.16 6.30 -12.05
CA GLU A 221 3.01 5.97 -12.93
C GLU A 221 3.25 4.76 -13.84
N THR A 222 4.51 4.38 -14.05
CA THR A 222 4.89 3.17 -14.80
C THR A 222 5.42 2.05 -13.91
N GLY A 223 5.12 2.14 -12.59
CA GLY A 223 5.54 1.13 -11.63
C GLY A 223 4.97 -0.26 -11.90
N VAL A 224 5.84 -1.27 -11.89
CA VAL A 224 5.48 -2.69 -12.09
C VAL A 224 6.21 -3.61 -11.14
N MET A 225 5.63 -4.78 -10.89
CA MET A 225 6.29 -5.89 -10.21
C MET A 225 6.83 -6.88 -11.24
N VAL A 226 8.14 -6.95 -11.39
CA VAL A 226 8.79 -7.90 -12.31
C VAL A 226 9.11 -9.19 -11.55
N PRO A 227 8.57 -10.36 -11.97
CA PRO A 227 8.79 -11.63 -11.26
C PRO A 227 10.27 -11.96 -11.11
N ALA A 228 10.69 -12.30 -9.88
CA ALA A 228 12.10 -12.57 -9.57
C ALA A 228 12.67 -13.75 -10.35
N LYS A 229 11.84 -14.69 -10.80
CA LYS A 229 12.26 -15.82 -11.66
C LYS A 229 12.95 -15.40 -12.96
N ASN A 230 12.65 -14.18 -13.46
CA ASN A 230 13.26 -13.67 -14.68
C ASN A 230 14.79 -13.45 -14.53
N TYR A 231 15.27 -13.42 -13.30
CA TYR A 231 16.68 -13.20 -12.93
C TYR A 231 17.30 -14.43 -12.27
N LEU A 232 16.67 -15.60 -12.39
CA LEU A 232 17.13 -16.84 -11.76
C LEU A 232 18.59 -17.15 -12.14
N ALA A 233 19.42 -17.38 -11.13
CA ALA A 233 20.84 -17.60 -11.28
C ALA A 233 21.30 -18.85 -10.50
N SER A 234 22.57 -19.27 -10.71
CA SER A 234 23.16 -20.40 -9.96
C SER A 234 23.14 -20.15 -8.46
N GLY A 235 22.75 -21.14 -7.70
CA GLY A 235 22.59 -21.08 -6.24
C GLY A 235 21.21 -20.56 -5.79
N TRP A 236 20.29 -20.28 -6.72
CA TRP A 236 18.90 -19.92 -6.44
C TRP A 236 17.94 -20.98 -6.99
N GLU A 237 16.88 -21.25 -6.25
CA GLU A 237 15.82 -22.20 -6.61
C GLU A 237 14.52 -21.48 -6.95
N TYR A 238 13.84 -21.94 -7.99
CA TYR A 238 12.53 -21.44 -8.39
C TYR A 238 11.39 -22.24 -7.77
N HIS A 239 10.38 -21.55 -7.27
CA HIS A 239 9.19 -22.13 -6.65
C HIS A 239 7.92 -21.63 -7.36
N PRO A 240 7.24 -22.51 -8.16
CA PRO A 240 6.04 -22.16 -8.91
C PRO A 240 4.76 -22.25 -8.07
N GLN A 241 4.82 -21.90 -6.82
CA GLN A 241 3.70 -21.99 -5.88
C GLN A 241 3.53 -20.68 -5.11
N SER A 242 2.28 -20.35 -4.84
CA SER A 242 1.97 -19.14 -4.09
C SER A 242 2.52 -19.21 -2.66
N MET A 243 3.08 -18.11 -2.20
CA MET A 243 3.46 -17.89 -0.81
C MET A 243 2.49 -16.86 -0.17
N PHE A 244 1.76 -17.29 0.85
CA PHE A 244 0.76 -16.48 1.59
C PHE A 244 -0.34 -15.86 0.72
N GLY A 245 -0.58 -16.34 -0.50
CA GLY A 245 -1.48 -15.71 -1.44
C GLY A 245 -1.01 -14.34 -1.97
N ARG A 246 0.24 -13.93 -1.63
CA ARG A 246 0.82 -12.62 -2.01
C ARG A 246 1.76 -12.71 -3.20
N TYR A 247 2.47 -13.83 -3.31
CA TYR A 247 3.33 -14.13 -4.45
C TYR A 247 2.78 -15.34 -5.17
N PRO A 248 2.50 -15.26 -6.48
CA PRO A 248 2.11 -16.43 -7.26
C PRO A 248 3.28 -17.43 -7.39
N GLU A 249 4.52 -16.92 -7.30
CA GLU A 249 5.77 -17.67 -7.45
C GLU A 249 6.91 -16.88 -6.81
N TYR A 250 8.02 -17.53 -6.51
CA TYR A 250 9.20 -16.87 -5.94
C TYR A 250 10.48 -17.64 -6.25
N ILE A 251 11.62 -17.00 -6.00
CA ILE A 251 12.94 -17.66 -5.96
C ILE A 251 13.49 -17.62 -4.54
N SER A 252 14.31 -18.59 -4.19
CA SER A 252 14.97 -18.61 -2.89
C SER A 252 16.40 -19.10 -2.95
N SER A 253 17.20 -18.69 -1.95
CA SER A 253 18.54 -19.24 -1.70
C SER A 253 18.89 -19.15 -0.22
N SER A 254 19.60 -20.16 0.27
CA SER A 254 20.30 -20.14 1.58
C SER A 254 21.80 -20.36 1.42
N GLN A 255 22.30 -20.37 0.17
CA GLN A 255 23.71 -20.63 -0.13
C GLN A 255 24.52 -19.33 0.01
N PRO A 256 25.44 -19.22 1.00
CA PRO A 256 26.32 -18.06 1.09
C PRO A 256 27.12 -17.85 -0.21
N GLY A 257 27.20 -16.61 -0.65
CA GLY A 257 27.87 -16.24 -1.90
C GLY A 257 27.02 -16.42 -3.17
N ALA A 258 25.81 -16.98 -3.08
CA ALA A 258 24.89 -17.01 -4.22
C ALA A 258 24.48 -15.58 -4.60
N LYS A 259 24.60 -15.25 -5.89
CA LYS A 259 24.36 -13.89 -6.41
C LYS A 259 23.18 -13.84 -7.37
N LEU A 260 22.46 -12.71 -7.31
CA LEU A 260 21.55 -12.26 -8.35
C LEU A 260 22.09 -10.98 -8.97
N THR A 261 21.90 -10.83 -10.28
CA THR A 261 22.19 -9.60 -11.01
C THR A 261 20.92 -9.18 -11.72
N VAL A 262 20.44 -7.99 -11.41
CA VAL A 262 19.14 -7.48 -11.84
C VAL A 262 19.36 -6.15 -12.57
N PRO A 263 19.44 -6.15 -13.92
CA PRO A 263 19.45 -4.92 -14.68
C PRO A 263 18.07 -4.26 -14.63
N PHE A 264 18.03 -2.95 -14.52
CA PHE A 264 16.82 -2.14 -14.54
C PHE A 264 17.11 -0.75 -15.11
N HIS A 265 16.07 -0.03 -15.50
CA HIS A 265 16.15 1.35 -15.98
C HIS A 265 15.44 2.29 -15.01
N GLY A 266 15.96 3.53 -14.89
CA GLY A 266 15.29 4.60 -14.16
C GLY A 266 15.61 4.70 -12.68
N SER A 267 14.90 5.59 -12.01
CA SER A 267 15.32 6.18 -10.71
C SER A 267 15.12 5.29 -9.48
N ILE A 268 14.41 4.16 -9.58
CA ILE A 268 13.99 3.38 -8.42
C ILE A 268 14.09 1.87 -8.64
N ILE A 269 14.52 1.17 -7.62
CA ILE A 269 14.48 -0.30 -7.54
C ILE A 269 14.01 -0.74 -6.16
N GLY A 270 13.07 -1.69 -6.12
CA GLY A 270 12.61 -2.33 -4.89
C GLY A 270 12.71 -3.84 -4.95
N ILE A 271 12.67 -4.47 -3.79
CA ILE A 271 12.68 -5.92 -3.61
C ILE A 271 11.44 -6.30 -2.81
N TYR A 272 10.55 -7.10 -3.41
CA TYR A 272 9.39 -7.68 -2.73
C TYR A 272 9.75 -9.08 -2.26
N HIS A 273 9.86 -9.26 -0.95
CA HIS A 273 10.43 -10.45 -0.31
C HIS A 273 9.58 -10.94 0.86
N THR A 274 9.97 -12.06 1.49
CA THR A 274 9.30 -12.55 2.70
C THR A 274 10.19 -12.42 3.92
N ILE A 275 9.54 -12.24 5.08
CA ILE A 275 10.15 -12.35 6.40
C ILE A 275 9.54 -13.56 7.10
N GLN A 276 10.42 -14.51 7.48
CA GLN A 276 10.09 -15.77 8.16
C GLN A 276 11.10 -16.06 9.25
N LYS A 277 10.85 -17.09 10.08
CA LYS A 277 11.74 -17.48 11.17
C LYS A 277 13.17 -17.81 10.74
N ASP A 278 13.33 -18.29 9.50
CA ASP A 278 14.61 -18.69 8.91
C ASP A 278 15.18 -17.66 7.92
N SER A 279 14.63 -16.45 7.88
CA SER A 279 15.14 -15.39 7.01
C SER A 279 16.56 -14.99 7.37
N GLY A 280 17.40 -14.83 6.34
CA GLY A 280 18.81 -14.50 6.45
C GLY A 280 19.12 -13.02 6.23
N MET A 281 20.39 -12.76 5.99
CA MET A 281 20.90 -11.47 5.53
C MET A 281 21.47 -11.58 4.13
N PHE A 282 21.39 -10.49 3.39
CA PHE A 282 22.07 -10.37 2.10
C PHE A 282 22.75 -9.00 2.00
N SER A 283 23.82 -8.93 1.22
CA SER A 283 24.36 -7.65 0.80
C SER A 283 23.78 -7.27 -0.56
N TYR A 284 23.65 -5.99 -0.79
CA TYR A 284 23.27 -5.46 -2.09
C TYR A 284 24.14 -4.27 -2.48
N SER A 285 24.35 -4.10 -3.77
CA SER A 285 24.99 -2.94 -4.34
C SER A 285 24.32 -2.52 -5.64
N ILE A 286 24.38 -1.25 -5.97
CA ILE A 286 23.90 -0.69 -7.24
C ILE A 286 25.12 -0.19 -8.02
N ASP A 287 25.22 -0.59 -9.30
CA ASP A 287 26.28 -0.21 -10.22
C ASP A 287 27.70 -0.53 -9.70
N GLY A 288 27.84 -1.59 -8.92
CA GLY A 288 29.10 -1.99 -8.34
C GLY A 288 29.68 -1.04 -7.29
N LYS A 289 28.86 -0.11 -6.77
CA LYS A 289 29.23 0.76 -5.65
C LYS A 289 29.37 -0.03 -4.34
N GLU A 290 29.65 0.67 -3.25
CA GLU A 290 29.78 0.06 -1.92
C GLU A 290 28.54 -0.78 -1.57
N SER A 291 28.78 -2.00 -1.06
CA SER A 291 27.71 -2.91 -0.69
C SER A 291 27.13 -2.57 0.68
N THR A 292 25.81 -2.61 0.77
CA THR A 292 25.05 -2.45 2.02
C THR A 292 24.49 -3.79 2.46
N ILE A 293 24.49 -4.08 3.76
CA ILE A 293 23.89 -5.29 4.32
C ILE A 293 22.44 -5.00 4.68
N PHE A 294 21.56 -5.90 4.25
CA PHE A 294 20.15 -5.89 4.64
C PHE A 294 19.83 -7.13 5.48
N ASN A 295 19.24 -6.92 6.66
CA ASN A 295 18.69 -7.99 7.48
C ASN A 295 17.22 -8.20 7.12
N SER A 296 16.91 -9.35 6.47
CA SER A 296 15.52 -9.68 6.12
C SER A 296 14.80 -10.45 7.24
N TRP A 297 15.29 -10.36 8.47
CA TRP A 297 14.65 -10.92 9.66
C TRP A 297 14.33 -9.80 10.67
N ASP A 298 13.21 -9.94 11.37
CA ASP A 298 12.88 -9.12 12.54
C ASP A 298 12.10 -9.94 13.59
N GLN A 299 11.88 -9.36 14.77
CA GLN A 299 11.23 -10.02 15.90
C GLN A 299 9.81 -10.53 15.64
N TYR A 300 9.09 -9.96 14.69
CA TYR A 300 7.72 -10.39 14.34
C TYR A 300 7.72 -11.72 13.58
N ALA A 301 8.84 -12.10 12.97
CA ALA A 301 9.02 -13.41 12.34
C ALA A 301 8.85 -14.58 13.31
N LEU A 302 8.99 -14.35 14.63
CA LEU A 302 8.72 -15.36 15.65
C LEU A 302 7.21 -15.66 15.80
N GLN A 303 6.34 -14.75 15.38
CA GLN A 303 4.90 -14.82 15.56
C GLN A 303 4.19 -15.24 14.27
N PHE A 304 4.57 -14.66 13.14
CA PHE A 304 3.95 -14.92 11.84
C PHE A 304 4.91 -14.64 10.68
N ASP A 305 4.70 -15.38 9.62
CA ASP A 305 5.35 -15.17 8.35
C ASP A 305 4.64 -14.07 7.55
N ARG A 306 5.35 -13.23 6.82
CA ARG A 306 4.75 -12.16 6.03
C ARG A 306 5.51 -11.78 4.77
N ALA A 307 4.77 -11.22 3.82
CA ALA A 307 5.33 -10.48 2.71
C ALA A 307 5.80 -9.10 3.19
N CYS A 308 6.92 -8.64 2.65
CA CYS A 308 7.50 -7.34 2.94
C CYS A 308 8.16 -6.77 1.69
N TYR A 309 8.46 -5.49 1.70
CA TYR A 309 9.24 -4.88 0.63
C TYR A 309 10.30 -3.95 1.21
N PHE A 310 11.29 -3.69 0.40
CA PHE A 310 12.40 -2.82 0.72
C PHE A 310 12.85 -2.08 -0.55
N ILE A 311 13.18 -0.81 -0.46
CA ILE A 311 13.61 0.02 -1.59
C ILE A 311 15.08 0.38 -1.39
N PRO A 312 16.00 -0.32 -2.08
CA PRO A 312 17.44 -0.05 -2.05
C PRO A 312 17.82 1.35 -2.51
N ALA A 313 17.10 1.89 -3.51
CA ALA A 313 17.31 3.22 -4.02
C ALA A 313 16.04 3.79 -4.66
N SER A 314 15.85 5.10 -4.55
CA SER A 314 14.71 5.85 -5.11
C SER A 314 15.09 7.15 -5.84
N ASP A 315 16.40 7.50 -5.89
CA ASP A 315 16.93 8.76 -6.43
C ASP A 315 18.09 8.51 -7.40
N LEU A 316 17.99 7.50 -8.24
CA LEU A 316 18.95 7.22 -9.29
C LEU A 316 18.66 8.10 -10.51
N ASP A 317 19.59 8.14 -11.46
CA ASP A 317 19.38 8.80 -12.74
C ASP A 317 18.24 8.12 -13.51
N GLU A 318 17.19 8.88 -13.83
CA GLU A 318 15.99 8.37 -14.48
C GLU A 318 16.20 7.90 -15.92
N ASP A 319 17.20 8.47 -16.59
CA ASP A 319 17.52 8.20 -17.99
C ASP A 319 18.63 7.14 -18.15
N ALA A 320 19.08 6.52 -17.04
CA ALA A 320 20.20 5.59 -17.03
C ALA A 320 19.76 4.14 -16.78
N ASP A 321 20.57 3.22 -17.35
CA ASP A 321 20.52 1.80 -17.01
C ASP A 321 21.37 1.54 -15.76
N HIS A 322 20.82 0.77 -14.84
CA HIS A 322 21.43 0.41 -13.56
C HIS A 322 21.46 -1.10 -13.36
N VAL A 323 22.28 -1.54 -12.43
CA VAL A 323 22.38 -2.96 -12.06
C VAL A 323 22.35 -3.10 -10.54
N LEU A 324 21.30 -3.75 -10.03
CA LEU A 324 21.27 -4.24 -8.64
C LEU A 324 21.96 -5.60 -8.57
N THR A 325 22.93 -5.73 -7.68
CA THR A 325 23.55 -7.02 -7.33
C THR A 325 23.17 -7.38 -5.90
N ILE A 326 22.68 -8.59 -5.68
CA ILE A 326 22.35 -9.16 -4.36
C ILE A 326 23.27 -10.36 -4.12
N GLU A 327 23.81 -10.49 -2.92
CA GLU A 327 24.61 -11.64 -2.51
C GLU A 327 24.14 -12.16 -1.15
N VAL A 328 23.78 -13.44 -1.10
CA VAL A 328 23.39 -14.14 0.16
C VAL A 328 24.58 -14.22 1.10
N LEU A 329 24.40 -13.84 2.37
CA LEU A 329 25.46 -13.85 3.37
C LEU A 329 25.39 -15.12 4.23
N GLU A 330 26.54 -15.53 4.77
CA GLU A 330 26.61 -16.52 5.84
C GLU A 330 26.09 -15.95 7.16
N GLN A 331 26.25 -14.65 7.35
CA GLN A 331 25.78 -13.91 8.50
C GLN A 331 24.24 -13.88 8.53
N LYS A 332 23.68 -14.01 9.72
CA LYS A 332 22.24 -13.93 9.99
C LYS A 332 21.96 -13.24 11.32
N ASP A 333 20.72 -12.88 11.56
CA ASP A 333 20.27 -12.45 12.87
C ASP A 333 20.43 -13.57 13.90
N GLU A 334 20.82 -13.23 15.14
CA GLU A 334 21.05 -14.22 16.22
C GLU A 334 19.81 -15.05 16.53
N GLN A 335 18.61 -14.47 16.37
CA GLN A 335 17.33 -15.12 16.61
C GLN A 335 16.78 -15.85 15.38
N SER A 336 17.37 -15.66 14.20
CA SER A 336 16.98 -16.39 13.00
C SER A 336 17.41 -17.84 13.04
N THR A 337 16.57 -18.76 12.58
CA THR A 337 16.86 -20.20 12.51
C THR A 337 17.61 -20.61 11.25
N GLY A 338 17.81 -19.68 10.27
CA GLY A 338 18.46 -19.99 8.99
C GLY A 338 18.97 -18.75 8.24
N ASN A 339 19.39 -18.96 7.00
CA ASN A 339 19.93 -17.92 6.10
C ASN A 339 19.07 -17.80 4.82
N MET A 340 17.82 -18.21 4.86
CA MET A 340 16.98 -18.26 3.67
C MET A 340 16.57 -16.86 3.22
N ILE A 341 16.85 -16.56 1.96
CA ILE A 341 16.33 -15.36 1.26
C ILE A 341 15.27 -15.81 0.26
N ARG A 342 14.12 -15.16 0.26
CA ARG A 342 12.99 -15.45 -0.66
C ARG A 342 12.54 -14.15 -1.31
N ILE A 343 12.57 -14.12 -2.64
CA ILE A 343 12.20 -12.93 -3.43
C ILE A 343 11.09 -13.30 -4.39
N GLY A 344 9.95 -12.59 -4.31
CA GLY A 344 8.81 -12.77 -5.21
C GLY A 344 8.95 -11.93 -6.48
N ALA A 345 9.30 -10.64 -6.31
CA ALA A 345 9.39 -9.71 -7.42
C ALA A 345 10.41 -8.59 -7.16
N PHE A 346 10.83 -7.93 -8.22
CA PHE A 346 11.50 -6.64 -8.19
C PHE A 346 10.51 -5.54 -8.58
N LEU A 347 10.58 -4.42 -7.87
CA LEU A 347 9.76 -3.24 -8.08
C LEU A 347 10.53 -2.27 -8.97
N MET A 348 10.04 -2.00 -10.17
CA MET A 348 10.73 -1.25 -11.22
C MET A 348 9.79 -0.30 -11.95
N LEU A 349 10.34 0.63 -12.71
CA LEU A 349 9.61 1.40 -13.71
C LEU A 349 9.69 0.68 -15.08
N GLU A 350 8.59 0.74 -15.88
CA GLU A 350 8.54 0.32 -17.29
C GLU A 350 9.04 1.41 -18.21
#